data_443ec7581608b397759447f18286d7d0
#
_entry.id   443ec7581608b397759447f18286d7d0
#
_cell.length_a   1.000
_cell.length_b   1.000
_cell.length_c   1.000
_cell.angle_alpha   90.00
_cell.angle_beta   90.00
_cell.angle_gamma   90.00
#
_symmetry.space_group_name_H-M   'P 1'
#
loop_
_entity.id
_entity.type
_entity.pdbx_description
1 polymer ?
#
loop_
_entity_poly.entity_id
_entity_poly.type
_entity_poly.pdbx_seq_one_letter_code
_entity_poly.pdbx_strand_id
1 'polypeptide(L)'
;MEKNKAKEEILKLRKQLEIWANKYYDEDNPEVSDYEYDMTMNKLKALEKEFPDLVTKDSLTQKVGGHVKEGFEKVEHEVPLQSLQDIFSFGELEEFKERVYKAAKENNLKEDDVKFVVETKIDGLSAALEYKDGKFVRGATRGNGLVGEDVTENLKTIKTIPKELPEPINIIVRGEVFIGKKEFEKMNEERELNEEKTFANARNAAAGSLRQLDTKITHKR
;
A
#
# COMPACT_ATOMS: atom_id res chain seq x y z
N MET A 1 -19.48 -21.96 14.68
CA MET A 1 -20.68 -21.07 14.53
C MET A 1 -21.64 -21.72 13.55
N GLU A 2 -22.97 -21.49 13.64
CA GLU A 2 -23.92 -21.97 12.60
C GLU A 2 -23.66 -21.22 11.29
N LYS A 3 -23.70 -21.96 10.16
CA LYS A 3 -23.37 -21.42 8.83
C LYS A 3 -24.17 -20.17 8.42
N ASN A 4 -25.45 -20.12 8.77
CA ASN A 4 -26.29 -18.95 8.46
C ASN A 4 -25.85 -17.70 9.24
N LYS A 5 -25.49 -17.84 10.51
CA LYS A 5 -24.93 -16.74 11.31
C LYS A 5 -23.56 -16.31 10.81
N ALA A 6 -22.72 -17.27 10.36
CA ALA A 6 -21.44 -16.95 9.74
C ALA A 6 -21.62 -16.12 8.45
N LYS A 7 -22.56 -16.49 7.61
CA LYS A 7 -22.88 -15.76 6.37
C LYS A 7 -23.31 -14.31 6.65
N GLU A 8 -24.18 -14.09 7.61
CA GLU A 8 -24.63 -12.74 8.01
C GLU A 8 -23.46 -11.90 8.55
N GLU A 9 -22.61 -12.47 9.40
CA GLU A 9 -21.47 -11.78 9.96
C GLU A 9 -20.42 -11.46 8.88
N ILE A 10 -20.12 -12.38 7.95
CA ILE A 10 -19.24 -12.15 6.81
C ILE A 10 -19.74 -10.99 5.96
N LEU A 11 -21.03 -10.95 5.62
CA LEU A 11 -21.62 -9.88 4.82
C LEU A 11 -21.54 -8.52 5.53
N LYS A 12 -21.79 -8.51 6.85
CA LYS A 12 -21.65 -7.30 7.67
C LYS A 12 -20.22 -6.78 7.70
N LEU A 13 -19.24 -7.66 7.95
CA LEU A 13 -17.82 -7.30 7.99
C LEU A 13 -17.32 -6.79 6.64
N ARG A 14 -17.70 -7.44 5.53
CA ARG A 14 -17.34 -7.00 4.18
C ARG A 14 -17.87 -5.60 3.89
N LYS A 15 -19.15 -5.34 4.17
CA LYS A 15 -19.74 -4.02 3.96
C LYS A 15 -19.04 -2.94 4.80
N GLN A 16 -18.73 -3.25 6.05
CA GLN A 16 -18.04 -2.31 6.94
C GLN A 16 -16.62 -2.01 6.44
N LEU A 17 -15.87 -3.04 6.08
CA LEU A 17 -14.52 -2.90 5.55
C LEU A 17 -14.49 -2.15 4.21
N GLU A 18 -15.49 -2.36 3.35
CA GLU A 18 -15.62 -1.63 2.08
C GLU A 18 -15.84 -0.13 2.31
N ILE A 19 -16.72 0.25 3.24
CA ILE A 19 -16.93 1.65 3.61
C ILE A 19 -15.62 2.28 4.12
N TRP A 20 -14.93 1.60 5.03
CA TRP A 20 -13.67 2.11 5.59
C TRP A 20 -12.55 2.16 4.55
N ALA A 21 -12.46 1.16 3.64
CA ALA A 21 -11.50 1.17 2.56
C ALA A 21 -11.72 2.35 1.59
N ASN A 22 -12.97 2.63 1.20
CA ASN A 22 -13.29 3.76 0.34
C ASN A 22 -12.91 5.09 1.02
N LYS A 23 -13.25 5.25 2.30
CA LYS A 23 -12.89 6.46 3.04
C LYS A 23 -11.39 6.64 3.19
N TYR A 24 -10.66 5.55 3.39
CA TYR A 24 -9.21 5.56 3.53
C TYR A 24 -8.48 5.81 2.20
N TYR A 25 -8.84 5.04 1.14
CA TYR A 25 -8.11 5.07 -0.13
C TYR A 25 -8.60 6.14 -1.11
N ASP A 26 -9.90 6.44 -1.12
CA ASP A 26 -10.52 7.30 -2.13
C ASP A 26 -10.80 8.71 -1.60
N GLU A 27 -11.24 8.83 -0.34
CA GLU A 27 -11.61 10.11 0.27
C GLU A 27 -10.47 10.74 1.09
N ASP A 28 -9.36 10.00 1.33
CA ASP A 28 -8.24 10.41 2.20
C ASP A 28 -8.74 10.86 3.61
N ASN A 29 -9.84 10.24 4.10
CA ASN A 29 -10.55 10.59 5.32
C ASN A 29 -10.91 9.35 6.15
N PRO A 30 -9.93 8.66 6.77
CA PRO A 30 -10.17 7.46 7.56
C PRO A 30 -11.10 7.73 8.75
N GLU A 31 -12.07 6.84 8.98
CA GLU A 31 -12.98 6.90 10.14
C GLU A 31 -12.49 6.05 11.32
N VAL A 32 -11.58 5.12 11.05
CA VAL A 32 -11.03 4.19 12.04
C VAL A 32 -9.51 4.16 11.96
N SER A 33 -8.87 3.71 13.02
CA SER A 33 -7.43 3.47 13.04
C SER A 33 -7.06 2.28 12.14
N ASP A 34 -5.82 2.24 11.66
CA ASP A 34 -5.28 1.10 10.90
C ASP A 34 -5.43 -0.20 11.71
N TYR A 35 -5.21 -0.13 13.03
CA TYR A 35 -5.38 -1.27 13.93
C TYR A 35 -6.82 -1.83 13.93
N GLU A 36 -7.83 -0.98 14.02
CA GLU A 36 -9.24 -1.40 14.00
C GLU A 36 -9.64 -2.00 12.65
N TYR A 37 -9.13 -1.41 11.55
CA TYR A 37 -9.32 -1.94 10.22
C TYR A 37 -8.71 -3.35 10.10
N ASP A 38 -7.45 -3.51 10.50
CA ASP A 38 -6.70 -4.76 10.42
C ASP A 38 -7.32 -5.86 11.31
N MET A 39 -7.72 -5.52 12.53
CA MET A 39 -8.42 -6.47 13.41
C MET A 39 -9.75 -6.94 12.83
N THR A 40 -10.49 -6.04 12.18
CA THR A 40 -11.76 -6.37 11.51
C THR A 40 -11.51 -7.23 10.26
N MET A 41 -10.47 -6.92 9.49
CA MET A 41 -10.02 -7.71 8.35
C MET A 41 -9.60 -9.13 8.77
N ASN A 42 -8.87 -9.26 9.88
CA ASN A 42 -8.47 -10.57 10.41
C ASN A 42 -9.66 -11.40 10.87
N LYS A 43 -10.66 -10.76 11.46
CA LYS A 43 -11.92 -11.44 11.81
C LYS A 43 -12.64 -11.97 10.58
N LEU A 44 -12.68 -11.20 9.49
CA LEU A 44 -13.22 -11.65 8.22
C LEU A 44 -12.44 -12.82 7.63
N LYS A 45 -11.09 -12.71 7.61
CA LYS A 45 -10.20 -13.80 7.16
C LYS A 45 -10.41 -15.10 7.94
N ALA A 46 -10.55 -15.01 9.26
CA ALA A 46 -10.79 -16.16 10.12
C ALA A 46 -12.14 -16.86 9.80
N LEU A 47 -13.20 -16.07 9.61
CA LEU A 47 -14.51 -16.61 9.22
C LEU A 47 -14.50 -17.22 7.83
N GLU A 48 -13.84 -16.59 6.87
CA GLU A 48 -13.71 -17.12 5.51
C GLU A 48 -12.86 -18.40 5.46
N LYS A 49 -11.87 -18.54 6.37
CA LYS A 49 -11.10 -19.76 6.55
C LYS A 49 -11.93 -20.91 7.17
N GLU A 50 -12.80 -20.59 8.14
CA GLU A 50 -13.74 -21.57 8.75
C GLU A 50 -14.84 -22.02 7.78
N PHE A 51 -15.29 -21.10 6.88
CA PHE A 51 -16.35 -21.32 5.91
C PHE A 51 -15.91 -21.00 4.47
N PRO A 52 -15.04 -21.81 3.85
CA PRO A 52 -14.44 -21.51 2.54
C PRO A 52 -15.46 -21.38 1.40
N ASP A 53 -16.60 -22.02 1.52
CA ASP A 53 -17.71 -21.94 0.55
C ASP A 53 -18.51 -20.63 0.59
N LEU A 54 -18.25 -19.77 1.60
CA LEU A 54 -18.79 -18.42 1.68
C LEU A 54 -17.84 -17.35 1.12
N VAL A 55 -16.62 -17.74 0.74
CA VAL A 55 -15.65 -16.82 0.11
C VAL A 55 -16.11 -16.46 -1.29
N THR A 56 -16.10 -15.17 -1.61
CA THR A 56 -16.43 -14.67 -2.95
C THR A 56 -15.23 -13.92 -3.56
N LYS A 57 -15.14 -13.88 -4.88
CA LYS A 57 -14.03 -13.23 -5.61
C LYS A 57 -13.94 -11.71 -5.35
N ASP A 58 -15.04 -11.10 -4.93
CA ASP A 58 -15.16 -9.67 -4.61
C ASP A 58 -14.83 -9.35 -3.15
N SER A 59 -14.59 -10.35 -2.30
CA SER A 59 -14.13 -10.11 -0.93
C SER A 59 -12.84 -9.30 -0.88
N LEU A 60 -12.75 -8.33 0.03
CA LEU A 60 -11.54 -7.56 0.28
C LEU A 60 -10.35 -8.42 0.74
N THR A 61 -10.61 -9.62 1.25
CA THR A 61 -9.53 -10.60 1.57
C THR A 61 -8.86 -11.15 0.31
N GLN A 62 -9.50 -11.02 -0.86
CA GLN A 62 -9.02 -11.50 -2.17
C GLN A 62 -8.52 -10.38 -3.07
N LYS A 63 -8.61 -9.11 -2.63
CA LYS A 63 -8.23 -7.93 -3.42
C LYS A 63 -7.25 -7.05 -2.66
N VAL A 64 -6.44 -6.31 -3.40
CA VAL A 64 -5.66 -5.18 -2.86
C VAL A 64 -6.60 -3.97 -2.85
N GLY A 65 -6.70 -3.28 -1.71
CA GLY A 65 -7.49 -2.06 -1.60
C GLY A 65 -6.92 -0.90 -2.41
N GLY A 66 -7.79 -0.03 -2.90
CA GLY A 66 -7.47 1.18 -3.65
C GLY A 66 -8.10 1.19 -5.05
N HIS A 67 -8.48 2.38 -5.50
CA HIS A 67 -8.98 2.64 -6.85
C HIS A 67 -8.06 3.65 -7.54
N VAL A 68 -8.05 3.65 -8.87
CA VAL A 68 -7.33 4.66 -9.67
C VAL A 68 -8.22 5.89 -9.76
N LYS A 69 -7.73 7.05 -9.31
CA LYS A 69 -8.45 8.32 -9.38
C LYS A 69 -8.58 8.78 -10.83
N GLU A 70 -9.69 9.46 -11.14
CA GLU A 70 -9.86 10.13 -12.44
C GLU A 70 -8.88 11.31 -12.58
N GLY A 71 -8.41 11.55 -13.80
CA GLY A 71 -7.49 12.65 -14.13
C GLY A 71 -6.03 12.23 -14.32
N PHE A 72 -5.66 11.01 -13.97
CA PHE A 72 -4.35 10.43 -14.26
C PHE A 72 -4.46 9.32 -15.31
N GLU A 73 -3.42 9.18 -16.14
CA GLU A 73 -3.31 8.02 -17.02
C GLU A 73 -3.14 6.74 -16.21
N LYS A 74 -3.69 5.64 -16.70
CA LYS A 74 -3.60 4.33 -16.07
C LYS A 74 -2.33 3.63 -16.52
N VAL A 75 -1.61 3.04 -15.58
CA VAL A 75 -0.41 2.25 -15.82
C VAL A 75 -0.64 0.83 -15.33
N GLU A 76 -0.56 -0.15 -16.24
CA GLU A 76 -0.52 -1.57 -15.88
C GLU A 76 0.87 -1.93 -15.36
N HIS A 77 0.92 -2.62 -14.23
CA HIS A 77 2.17 -3.10 -13.65
C HIS A 77 2.58 -4.43 -14.29
N GLU A 78 3.81 -4.50 -14.82
CA GLU A 78 4.37 -5.76 -15.36
C GLU A 78 4.41 -6.87 -14.31
N VAL A 79 4.68 -6.48 -13.05
CA VAL A 79 4.64 -7.38 -11.90
C VAL A 79 3.71 -6.77 -10.84
N PRO A 80 2.68 -7.50 -10.38
CA PRO A 80 1.72 -6.98 -9.42
C PRO A 80 2.38 -6.43 -8.15
N LEU A 81 1.93 -5.28 -7.68
CA LEU A 81 2.34 -4.70 -6.40
C LEU A 81 1.48 -5.27 -5.27
N GLN A 82 1.96 -6.35 -4.69
CA GLN A 82 1.28 -7.01 -3.58
C GLN A 82 1.44 -6.22 -2.27
N SER A 83 0.47 -6.38 -1.36
CA SER A 83 0.60 -5.91 0.02
C SER A 83 1.49 -6.84 0.83
N LEU A 84 2.18 -6.30 1.83
CA LEU A 84 2.87 -7.10 2.83
C LEU A 84 1.84 -7.81 3.72
N GLN A 85 2.18 -9.01 4.19
CA GLN A 85 1.38 -9.74 5.14
C GLN A 85 1.66 -9.20 6.55
N ASP A 86 0.60 -8.97 7.33
CA ASP A 86 0.74 -8.54 8.71
C ASP A 86 0.99 -9.73 9.64
N ILE A 87 1.78 -9.51 10.68
CA ILE A 87 2.12 -10.47 11.73
C ILE A 87 1.82 -9.80 13.07
N PHE A 88 1.04 -10.44 13.93
CA PHE A 88 0.59 -9.90 15.21
C PHE A 88 1.11 -10.67 16.42
N SER A 89 1.85 -11.76 16.20
CA SER A 89 2.41 -12.59 17.27
C SER A 89 3.75 -13.21 16.90
N PHE A 90 4.53 -13.60 17.90
CA PHE A 90 5.77 -14.36 17.68
C PHE A 90 5.49 -15.74 17.06
N GLY A 91 4.34 -16.36 17.34
CA GLY A 91 3.93 -17.61 16.70
C GLY A 91 3.78 -17.46 15.19
N GLU A 92 3.11 -16.40 14.73
CA GLU A 92 2.98 -16.08 13.31
C GLU A 92 4.33 -15.77 12.64
N LEU A 93 5.27 -15.16 13.39
CA LEU A 93 6.63 -14.92 12.90
C LEU A 93 7.39 -16.24 12.68
N GLU A 94 7.27 -17.19 13.62
CA GLU A 94 7.87 -18.54 13.45
C GLU A 94 7.24 -19.28 12.25
N GLU A 95 5.92 -19.22 12.08
CA GLU A 95 5.25 -19.78 10.92
C GLU A 95 5.73 -19.15 9.60
N PHE A 96 5.97 -17.84 9.58
CA PHE A 96 6.56 -17.16 8.42
C PHE A 96 7.96 -17.70 8.12
N LYS A 97 8.82 -17.83 9.15
CA LYS A 97 10.16 -18.37 9.01
C LYS A 97 10.13 -19.80 8.45
N GLU A 98 9.25 -20.64 8.96
CA GLU A 98 9.09 -22.03 8.47
C GLU A 98 8.64 -22.07 7.01
N ARG A 99 7.71 -21.20 6.59
CA ARG A 99 7.30 -21.08 5.17
C ARG A 99 8.48 -20.69 4.27
N VAL A 100 9.33 -19.76 4.72
CA VAL A 100 10.52 -19.33 3.97
C VAL A 100 11.51 -20.48 3.84
N TYR A 101 11.80 -21.21 4.91
CA TYR A 101 12.71 -22.37 4.88
C TYR A 101 12.18 -23.51 4.00
N LYS A 102 10.88 -23.77 4.06
CA LYS A 102 10.24 -24.73 3.17
C LYS A 102 10.41 -24.33 1.70
N ALA A 103 10.14 -23.10 1.36
CA ALA A 103 10.32 -22.57 0.00
C ALA A 103 11.79 -22.62 -0.44
N ALA A 104 12.74 -22.32 0.45
CA ALA A 104 14.18 -22.45 0.18
C ALA A 104 14.55 -23.90 -0.16
N LYS A 105 14.11 -24.85 0.64
CA LYS A 105 14.34 -26.29 0.42
C LYS A 105 13.75 -26.79 -0.91
N GLU A 106 12.55 -26.36 -1.27
CA GLU A 106 11.90 -26.66 -2.55
C GLU A 106 12.71 -26.12 -3.76
N ASN A 107 13.51 -25.06 -3.55
CA ASN A 107 14.42 -24.47 -4.53
C ASN A 107 15.89 -24.91 -4.36
N ASN A 108 16.15 -26.02 -3.66
CA ASN A 108 17.49 -26.59 -3.41
C ASN A 108 18.46 -25.66 -2.64
N LEU A 109 17.94 -24.73 -1.85
CA LEU A 109 18.73 -23.93 -0.91
C LEU A 109 18.74 -24.55 0.48
N LYS A 110 19.83 -24.34 1.24
CA LYS A 110 19.90 -24.75 2.64
C LYS A 110 19.37 -23.65 3.54
N GLU A 111 18.94 -24.00 4.75
CA GLU A 111 18.50 -23.01 5.74
C GLU A 111 19.60 -21.98 6.04
N ASP A 112 20.87 -22.39 6.10
CA ASP A 112 22.02 -21.48 6.32
C ASP A 112 22.23 -20.47 5.19
N ASP A 113 21.71 -20.71 3.99
CA ASP A 113 21.77 -19.81 2.85
C ASP A 113 20.71 -18.68 2.98
N VAL A 114 19.70 -18.87 3.84
CA VAL A 114 18.64 -17.90 4.06
C VAL A 114 19.10 -16.82 5.05
N LYS A 115 18.98 -15.57 4.64
CA LYS A 115 19.23 -14.41 5.49
C LYS A 115 17.98 -13.55 5.61
N PHE A 116 17.71 -13.08 6.81
CA PHE A 116 16.60 -12.17 7.09
C PHE A 116 17.14 -10.76 7.31
N VAL A 117 16.44 -9.78 6.75
CA VAL A 117 16.67 -8.35 6.99
C VAL A 117 15.45 -7.80 7.71
N VAL A 118 15.70 -6.98 8.73
CA VAL A 118 14.64 -6.27 9.46
C VAL A 118 14.73 -4.79 9.11
N GLU A 119 13.65 -4.25 8.61
CA GLU A 119 13.55 -2.85 8.19
C GLU A 119 12.33 -2.19 8.82
N THR A 120 12.38 -0.86 8.98
CA THR A 120 11.20 -0.10 9.38
C THR A 120 10.18 -0.11 8.24
N LYS A 121 8.93 -0.51 8.55
CA LYS A 121 7.83 -0.38 7.60
C LYS A 121 7.42 1.09 7.52
N ILE A 122 7.90 1.78 6.50
CA ILE A 122 7.56 3.18 6.27
C ILE A 122 6.08 3.30 5.92
N ASP A 123 5.42 4.29 6.50
CA ASP A 123 4.02 4.61 6.25
C ASP A 123 3.92 5.77 5.26
N GLY A 124 3.47 5.47 4.05
CA GLY A 124 3.41 6.42 2.95
C GLY A 124 2.53 5.92 1.79
N LEU A 125 2.88 6.27 0.57
CA LEU A 125 2.25 5.83 -0.65
C LEU A 125 3.22 5.01 -1.51
N SER A 126 2.88 3.76 -1.78
CA SER A 126 3.72 2.88 -2.59
C SER A 126 3.80 3.36 -4.03
N ALA A 127 5.00 3.39 -4.58
CA ALA A 127 5.28 3.75 -5.96
C ALA A 127 6.23 2.75 -6.63
N ALA A 128 6.03 2.55 -7.93
CA ALA A 128 6.95 1.84 -8.81
C ALA A 128 7.65 2.85 -9.72
N LEU A 129 8.98 2.79 -9.80
CA LEU A 129 9.84 3.65 -10.59
C LEU A 129 10.48 2.80 -11.69
N GLU A 130 10.17 3.10 -12.95
CA GLU A 130 10.71 2.40 -14.11
C GLU A 130 11.92 3.18 -14.67
N TYR A 131 13.04 2.47 -14.79
CA TYR A 131 14.26 2.97 -15.42
C TYR A 131 14.54 2.15 -16.69
N LYS A 132 14.86 2.87 -17.79
CA LYS A 132 15.35 2.29 -19.05
C LYS A 132 16.70 2.90 -19.36
N ASP A 133 17.67 2.05 -19.67
CA ASP A 133 19.06 2.46 -19.88
C ASP A 133 19.58 3.40 -18.78
N GLY A 134 19.21 3.08 -17.53
CA GLY A 134 19.54 3.87 -16.35
C GLY A 134 18.74 5.16 -16.16
N LYS A 135 17.87 5.56 -17.10
CA LYS A 135 17.10 6.81 -17.03
C LYS A 135 15.71 6.56 -16.47
N PHE A 136 15.26 7.42 -15.54
CA PHE A 136 13.89 7.39 -15.01
C PHE A 136 12.90 7.78 -16.11
N VAL A 137 12.10 6.83 -16.56
CA VAL A 137 11.14 7.01 -17.66
C VAL A 137 9.69 7.11 -17.21
N ARG A 138 9.31 6.36 -16.15
CA ARG A 138 7.94 6.31 -15.69
C ARG A 138 7.86 6.01 -14.20
N GLY A 139 6.87 6.61 -13.53
CA GLY A 139 6.53 6.30 -12.15
C GLY A 139 5.03 6.18 -11.95
N ALA A 140 4.61 5.14 -11.26
CA ALA A 140 3.20 4.85 -11.01
C ALA A 140 2.91 4.56 -9.56
N THR A 141 1.71 4.94 -9.09
CA THR A 141 1.19 4.51 -7.78
C THR A 141 0.86 3.01 -7.82
N ARG A 142 0.71 2.40 -6.63
CA ARG A 142 0.28 1.00 -6.55
C ARG A 142 -1.11 0.77 -7.16
N GLY A 143 -2.03 1.72 -6.99
CA GLY A 143 -3.43 1.55 -7.35
C GLY A 143 -4.04 0.31 -6.67
N ASN A 144 -4.70 -0.53 -7.46
CA ASN A 144 -5.26 -1.81 -7.00
C ASN A 144 -4.25 -2.98 -7.03
N GLY A 145 -2.97 -2.69 -7.24
CA GLY A 145 -1.90 -3.67 -7.33
C GLY A 145 -1.63 -4.18 -8.75
N LEU A 146 -2.57 -4.09 -9.67
CA LEU A 146 -2.44 -4.45 -11.09
C LEU A 146 -2.35 -3.21 -11.97
N VAL A 147 -3.11 -2.19 -11.63
CA VAL A 147 -3.19 -0.91 -12.36
C VAL A 147 -3.03 0.23 -11.37
N GLY A 148 -2.11 1.13 -11.64
CA GLY A 148 -1.87 2.36 -10.87
C GLY A 148 -2.13 3.62 -11.69
N GLU A 149 -1.82 4.77 -11.10
CA GLU A 149 -1.89 6.10 -11.72
C GLU A 149 -0.49 6.51 -12.17
N ASP A 150 -0.36 7.05 -13.38
CA ASP A 150 0.88 7.69 -13.81
C ASP A 150 1.12 8.98 -13.02
N VAL A 151 2.13 8.98 -12.19
CA VAL A 151 2.57 10.13 -11.39
C VAL A 151 4.01 10.50 -11.69
N THR A 152 4.46 10.19 -12.89
CA THR A 152 5.85 10.40 -13.34
C THR A 152 6.33 11.81 -13.09
N GLU A 153 5.57 12.82 -13.51
CA GLU A 153 5.98 14.21 -13.38
C GLU A 153 6.02 14.67 -11.91
N ASN A 154 5.14 14.15 -11.06
CA ASN A 154 5.15 14.40 -9.63
C ASN A 154 6.39 13.76 -8.98
N LEU A 155 6.69 12.51 -9.29
CA LEU A 155 7.87 11.80 -8.77
C LEU A 155 9.18 12.46 -9.22
N LYS A 156 9.24 13.06 -10.41
CA LYS A 156 10.39 13.83 -10.86
C LYS A 156 10.71 15.06 -9.98
N THR A 157 9.74 15.55 -9.21
CA THR A 157 9.96 16.67 -8.29
C THR A 157 10.63 16.24 -6.99
N ILE A 158 10.62 14.95 -6.66
CA ILE A 158 11.22 14.40 -5.45
C ILE A 158 12.74 14.31 -5.63
N LYS A 159 13.48 15.07 -4.83
CA LYS A 159 14.95 15.23 -4.95
C LYS A 159 15.71 13.94 -4.66
N THR A 160 15.18 13.06 -3.82
CA THR A 160 15.80 11.79 -3.44
C THR A 160 15.66 10.70 -4.49
N ILE A 161 14.81 10.89 -5.51
CA ILE A 161 14.65 9.96 -6.62
C ILE A 161 15.70 10.28 -7.70
N PRO A 162 16.67 9.37 -7.96
CA PRO A 162 17.64 9.56 -9.03
C PRO A 162 16.93 9.63 -10.38
N LYS A 163 17.26 10.63 -11.19
CA LYS A 163 16.76 10.73 -12.57
C LYS A 163 17.55 9.87 -13.53
N GLU A 164 18.79 9.53 -13.13
CA GLU A 164 19.70 8.66 -13.85
C GLU A 164 20.46 7.80 -12.84
N LEU A 165 20.54 6.49 -13.14
CA LEU A 165 21.28 5.51 -12.35
C LEU A 165 22.75 5.50 -12.78
N PRO A 166 23.69 5.07 -11.90
CA PRO A 166 25.10 4.94 -12.24
C PRO A 166 25.37 3.95 -13.39
N GLU A 167 24.48 2.98 -13.57
CA GLU A 167 24.58 1.94 -14.61
C GLU A 167 23.40 2.00 -15.58
N PRO A 168 23.63 1.78 -16.89
CA PRO A 168 22.59 1.80 -17.91
C PRO A 168 21.76 0.50 -17.90
N ILE A 169 21.01 0.27 -16.82
CA ILE A 169 20.19 -0.93 -16.63
C ILE A 169 18.70 -0.63 -16.81
N ASN A 170 17.95 -1.65 -17.19
CA ASN A 170 16.50 -1.63 -17.20
C ASN A 170 16.01 -2.27 -15.88
N ILE A 171 15.31 -1.50 -15.07
CA ILE A 171 14.85 -1.97 -13.74
C ILE A 171 13.57 -1.26 -13.33
N ILE A 172 12.71 -1.96 -12.60
CA ILE A 172 11.59 -1.38 -11.88
C ILE A 172 11.93 -1.43 -10.38
N VAL A 173 12.06 -0.25 -9.78
CA VAL A 173 12.32 -0.09 -8.33
C VAL A 173 11.00 0.22 -7.63
N ARG A 174 10.72 -0.50 -6.56
CA ARG A 174 9.55 -0.26 -5.71
C ARG A 174 10.00 0.45 -4.44
N GLY A 175 9.21 1.41 -4.01
CA GLY A 175 9.51 2.19 -2.82
C GLY A 175 8.26 2.79 -2.20
N GLU A 176 8.47 3.57 -1.15
CA GLU A 176 7.41 4.26 -0.43
C GLU A 176 7.69 5.75 -0.43
N VAL A 177 6.73 6.53 -0.95
CA VAL A 177 6.77 8.00 -0.88
C VAL A 177 6.12 8.41 0.43
N PHE A 178 6.87 9.13 1.27
CA PHE A 178 6.42 9.52 2.60
C PHE A 178 6.76 10.98 2.90
N ILE A 179 6.12 11.54 3.92
CA ILE A 179 6.40 12.85 4.48
C ILE A 179 6.90 12.67 5.90
N GLY A 180 8.00 13.35 6.25
CA GLY A 180 8.55 13.35 7.61
C GLY A 180 7.60 14.02 8.60
N LYS A 181 7.66 13.64 9.88
CA LYS A 181 6.75 14.16 10.92
C LYS A 181 6.77 15.69 11.01
N LYS A 182 7.95 16.29 10.98
CA LYS A 182 8.11 17.76 11.06
C LYS A 182 7.49 18.49 9.87
N GLU A 183 7.68 17.95 8.68
CA GLU A 183 7.10 18.48 7.46
C GLU A 183 5.58 18.33 7.46
N PHE A 184 5.08 17.21 7.96
CA PHE A 184 3.64 16.97 8.13
C PHE A 184 2.99 17.94 9.11
N GLU A 185 3.61 18.18 10.27
CA GLU A 185 3.16 19.15 11.26
C GLU A 185 3.09 20.56 10.66
N LYS A 186 4.17 21.00 10.00
CA LYS A 186 4.23 22.28 9.33
C LYS A 186 3.18 22.46 8.24
N MET A 187 2.95 21.41 7.44
CA MET A 187 1.90 21.42 6.41
C MET A 187 0.50 21.61 7.01
N ASN A 188 0.21 20.95 8.13
CA ASN A 188 -1.07 21.11 8.79
C ASN A 188 -1.23 22.46 9.45
N GLU A 189 -0.18 23.03 10.06
CA GLU A 189 -0.17 24.41 10.56
C GLU A 189 -0.46 25.43 9.45
N GLU A 190 0.18 25.28 8.28
CA GLU A 190 -0.08 26.16 7.11
C GLU A 190 -1.52 26.03 6.62
N ARG A 191 -2.10 24.81 6.62
CA ARG A 191 -3.49 24.59 6.23
C ARG A 191 -4.48 25.18 7.22
N GLU A 192 -4.24 25.06 8.53
CA GLU A 192 -5.06 25.68 9.57
C GLU A 192 -5.06 27.20 9.43
N LEU A 193 -3.89 27.82 9.19
CA LEU A 193 -3.78 29.25 8.96
C LEU A 193 -4.55 29.75 7.71
N ASN A 194 -4.71 28.87 6.73
CA ASN A 194 -5.45 29.15 5.50
C ASN A 194 -6.93 28.70 5.56
N GLU A 195 -7.41 28.27 6.74
CA GLU A 195 -8.77 27.73 6.94
C GLU A 195 -9.06 26.49 6.05
N GLU A 196 -8.01 25.74 5.66
CA GLU A 196 -8.13 24.52 4.89
C GLU A 196 -8.24 23.30 5.81
N LYS A 197 -8.92 22.24 5.33
CA LYS A 197 -8.97 20.95 6.06
C LYS A 197 -7.57 20.34 6.20
N THR A 198 -7.15 20.02 7.43
CA THR A 198 -5.89 19.34 7.71
C THR A 198 -5.88 17.88 7.23
N PHE A 199 -4.70 17.34 7.00
CA PHE A 199 -4.53 15.93 6.72
C PHE A 199 -4.61 15.12 8.01
N ALA A 200 -5.31 13.99 7.97
CA ALA A 200 -5.51 13.11 9.12
C ALA A 200 -4.20 12.43 9.60
N ASN A 201 -3.30 12.10 8.68
CA ASN A 201 -2.01 11.48 8.96
C ASN A 201 -0.99 11.77 7.85
N ALA A 202 0.29 11.48 8.12
CA ALA A 202 1.39 11.73 7.18
C ALA A 202 1.27 10.91 5.88
N ARG A 203 0.68 9.72 5.92
CA ARG A 203 0.40 8.92 4.73
C ARG A 203 -0.59 9.60 3.80
N ASN A 204 -1.70 10.11 4.32
CA ASN A 204 -2.70 10.84 3.54
C ASN A 204 -2.13 12.15 2.99
N ALA A 205 -1.26 12.82 3.76
CA ALA A 205 -0.54 14.00 3.28
C ALA A 205 0.39 13.65 2.11
N ALA A 206 1.13 12.52 2.18
CA ALA A 206 1.97 12.03 1.09
C ALA A 206 1.15 11.66 -0.14
N ALA A 207 0.07 10.89 0.05
CA ALA A 207 -0.83 10.48 -1.03
C ALA A 207 -1.50 11.68 -1.71
N GLY A 208 -2.05 12.62 -0.92
CA GLY A 208 -2.66 13.84 -1.43
C GLY A 208 -1.66 14.80 -2.08
N SER A 209 -0.38 14.76 -1.70
CA SER A 209 0.68 15.57 -2.32
C SER A 209 1.18 14.94 -3.62
N LEU A 210 1.33 13.63 -3.68
CA LEU A 210 1.79 12.96 -4.89
C LEU A 210 0.71 12.93 -5.99
N ARG A 211 -0.56 12.87 -5.63
CA ARG A 211 -1.71 12.84 -6.56
C ARG A 211 -2.27 14.24 -6.84
N GLN A 212 -1.39 15.21 -7.10
CA GLN A 212 -1.74 16.57 -7.54
C GLN A 212 -1.57 16.69 -9.05
N LEU A 213 -2.54 17.29 -9.74
CA LEU A 213 -2.42 17.59 -11.17
C LEU A 213 -1.40 18.69 -11.44
N ASP A 214 -1.25 19.63 -10.53
CA ASP A 214 -0.18 20.63 -10.57
C ASP A 214 1.06 20.17 -9.78
N THR A 215 2.10 19.80 -10.50
CA THR A 215 3.37 19.33 -9.93
C THR A 215 4.08 20.36 -9.04
N LYS A 216 3.75 21.66 -9.17
CA LYS A 216 4.30 22.69 -8.27
C LYS A 216 3.84 22.51 -6.83
N ILE A 217 2.63 21.95 -6.63
CA ILE A 217 2.12 21.63 -5.30
C ILE A 217 2.93 20.48 -4.70
N THR A 218 3.16 19.41 -5.48
CA THR A 218 3.99 18.28 -5.06
C THR A 218 5.42 18.73 -4.73
N HIS A 219 5.99 19.62 -5.54
CA HIS A 219 7.37 20.13 -5.33
C HIS A 219 7.55 20.92 -4.02
N LYS A 220 6.49 21.60 -3.56
CA LYS A 220 6.53 22.40 -2.32
C LYS A 220 6.42 21.58 -1.06
N ARG A 221 5.88 20.39 -1.16
CA ARG A 221 5.55 19.49 -0.06
C ARG A 221 6.56 18.35 0.03
#